data_2d25c1216deb16b6034372352c34b1fe
#
_entry.id   2d25c1216deb16b6034372352c34b1fe
#
_cell.length_a   1.000
_cell.length_b   1.000
_cell.length_c   1.000
_cell.angle_alpha   90.00
_cell.angle_beta   90.00
_cell.angle_gamma   90.00
#
_symmetry.space_group_name_H-M   'P 1'
#
loop_
_entity.id
_entity.type
_entity.pdbx_description
1 polymer ?
#
loop_
_entity_poly.entity_id
_entity_poly.type
_entity_poly.pdbx_seq_one_letter_code
_entity_poly.pdbx_strand_id
1 'polypeptide(L)'
;VNALKTPVPVINVPQTVTIVTDEDIRKQGFRQIGDIVRYTPGVNTSQGEGHRDAVVFRGVRSTADFYLDGMRDDVQYYRSLYNLEQVEILRGPNALLFGRGGTGGIINRVTKKATVGEVFGSVDAGFDSFGAFDVAGDYNMATGNNSALRINFHTDDLANHRDFYYGVRVGFNPTLKVLVSDATTLDLSYEYADHERFIDRGIPTADGEPVERFEKIVFGDEDQKLQTLTANIMRA
;
A
#
# COMPACT_ATOMS: atom_id res chain seq x y z
N VAL A 1 12.64 12.10 1.24
CA VAL A 1 11.61 11.80 0.23
C VAL A 1 12.25 11.04 -0.91
N ASN A 2 11.82 9.80 -1.14
CA ASN A 2 12.38 8.91 -2.16
C ASN A 2 11.69 9.08 -3.52
N ALA A 3 10.47 9.59 -3.52
CA ALA A 3 9.71 9.84 -4.75
C ALA A 3 10.41 10.78 -5.74
N LEU A 4 11.29 11.64 -5.29
CA LEU A 4 11.97 12.65 -6.14
C LEU A 4 13.13 12.07 -6.99
N LYS A 5 13.19 10.75 -7.21
CA LYS A 5 14.24 10.04 -7.97
C LYS A 5 15.59 9.94 -7.27
N THR A 6 15.92 10.90 -6.43
CA THR A 6 17.06 10.90 -5.51
C THR A 6 16.53 11.19 -4.11
N PRO A 7 17.03 10.53 -3.06
CA PRO A 7 16.61 10.83 -1.68
C PRO A 7 16.92 12.29 -1.33
N VAL A 8 15.89 13.05 -0.97
CA VAL A 8 16.00 14.46 -0.59
C VAL A 8 15.39 14.66 0.80
N PRO A 9 16.07 15.36 1.72
CA PRO A 9 15.47 15.74 3.00
C PRO A 9 14.17 16.52 2.79
N VAL A 10 13.15 16.23 3.61
CA VAL A 10 11.81 16.86 3.48
C VAL A 10 11.88 18.37 3.44
N ILE A 11 12.77 18.97 4.24
CA ILE A 11 12.94 20.43 4.32
C ILE A 11 13.37 21.07 2.98
N ASN A 12 13.97 20.29 2.09
CA ASN A 12 14.43 20.76 0.79
C ASN A 12 13.44 20.49 -0.34
N VAL A 13 12.26 19.93 -0.03
CA VAL A 13 11.23 19.59 -1.02
C VAL A 13 10.31 20.78 -1.24
N PRO A 14 10.29 21.41 -2.44
CA PRO A 14 9.51 22.63 -2.70
C PRO A 14 8.04 22.32 -3.00
N GLN A 15 7.44 21.39 -2.28
CA GLN A 15 6.03 21.01 -2.43
C GLN A 15 5.46 20.41 -1.15
N THR A 16 4.15 20.28 -1.10
CA THR A 16 3.48 19.70 0.06
C THR A 16 3.63 18.18 0.05
N VAL A 17 4.35 17.65 1.03
CA VAL A 17 4.58 16.22 1.23
C VAL A 17 4.01 15.79 2.58
N THR A 18 3.36 14.64 2.60
CA THR A 18 3.03 13.89 3.82
C THR A 18 3.78 12.57 3.77
N ILE A 19 4.48 12.22 4.83
CA ILE A 19 5.14 10.93 4.99
C ILE A 19 4.44 10.21 6.13
N VAL A 20 4.03 8.98 5.87
CA VAL A 20 3.45 8.05 6.85
C VAL A 20 4.41 6.88 6.96
N THR A 21 5.04 6.72 8.10
CA THR A 21 6.05 5.70 8.35
C THR A 21 5.44 4.34 8.67
N ASP A 22 6.22 3.26 8.60
CA ASP A 22 5.84 1.93 9.05
C ASP A 22 5.35 1.96 10.52
N GLU A 23 6.00 2.76 11.38
CA GLU A 23 5.57 2.95 12.76
C GLU A 23 4.18 3.59 12.86
N ASP A 24 3.90 4.61 12.04
CA ASP A 24 2.59 5.25 11.98
C ASP A 24 1.52 4.28 11.45
N ILE A 25 1.84 3.51 10.40
CA ILE A 25 0.96 2.48 9.83
C ILE A 25 0.55 1.48 10.92
N ARG A 26 1.52 0.95 11.66
CA ARG A 26 1.25 -0.01 12.74
C ARG A 26 0.48 0.60 13.92
N LYS A 27 0.90 1.76 14.40
CA LYS A 27 0.24 2.46 15.53
C LYS A 27 -1.21 2.82 15.23
N GLN A 28 -1.51 3.19 14.00
CA GLN A 28 -2.86 3.59 13.58
C GLN A 28 -3.70 2.41 13.08
N GLY A 29 -3.11 1.22 12.92
CA GLY A 29 -3.79 0.05 12.38
C GLY A 29 -4.22 0.21 10.93
N PHE A 30 -3.47 0.97 10.12
CA PHE A 30 -3.79 1.15 8.70
C PHE A 30 -3.54 -0.15 7.93
N ARG A 31 -4.53 -0.57 7.15
CA ARG A 31 -4.47 -1.82 6.37
C ARG A 31 -4.46 -1.60 4.85
N GLN A 32 -4.82 -0.40 4.39
CA GLN A 32 -4.91 -0.04 2.98
C GLN A 32 -4.64 1.46 2.77
N ILE A 33 -4.38 1.84 1.54
CA ILE A 33 -4.13 3.25 1.17
C ILE A 33 -5.28 4.16 1.60
N GLY A 34 -6.51 3.66 1.52
CA GLY A 34 -7.71 4.41 1.95
C GLY A 34 -7.64 4.90 3.39
N ASP A 35 -7.07 4.11 4.29
CA ASP A 35 -6.96 4.46 5.71
C ASP A 35 -5.99 5.63 5.91
N ILE A 36 -4.86 5.59 5.22
CA ILE A 36 -3.83 6.64 5.26
C ILE A 36 -4.38 7.97 4.73
N VAL A 37 -5.07 7.94 3.59
CA VAL A 37 -5.52 9.19 2.95
C VAL A 37 -6.64 9.89 3.73
N ARG A 38 -7.42 9.18 4.55
CA ARG A 38 -8.44 9.79 5.43
C ARG A 38 -7.83 10.83 6.39
N TYR A 39 -6.57 10.65 6.76
CA TYR A 39 -5.83 11.57 7.64
C TYR A 39 -4.92 12.54 6.88
N THR A 40 -5.00 12.56 5.53
CA THR A 40 -4.16 13.42 4.70
C THR A 40 -4.97 14.59 4.16
N PRO A 41 -4.74 15.84 4.60
CA PRO A 41 -5.48 17.00 4.13
C PRO A 41 -5.39 17.17 2.61
N GLY A 42 -6.53 17.40 1.96
CA GLY A 42 -6.62 17.61 0.51
C GLY A 42 -6.52 16.34 -0.34
N VAL A 43 -6.59 15.18 0.31
CA VAL A 43 -6.70 13.87 -0.37
C VAL A 43 -7.91 13.14 0.19
N ASN A 44 -8.65 12.47 -0.67
CA ASN A 44 -9.78 11.66 -0.29
C ASN A 44 -9.75 10.34 -1.08
N THR A 45 -10.48 9.34 -0.62
CA THR A 45 -10.67 8.10 -1.36
C THR A 45 -11.99 8.11 -2.11
N SER A 46 -12.02 7.41 -3.23
CA SER A 46 -13.26 6.90 -3.79
C SER A 46 -13.27 5.38 -3.64
N GLN A 47 -14.43 4.77 -3.84
CA GLN A 47 -14.58 3.33 -3.63
C GLN A 47 -13.82 2.47 -4.65
N GLY A 48 -13.33 3.04 -5.75
CA GLY A 48 -12.59 2.29 -6.77
C GLY A 48 -13.36 1.14 -7.41
N GLU A 49 -14.70 1.27 -7.46
CA GLU A 49 -15.63 0.23 -7.93
C GLU A 49 -15.58 -1.08 -7.11
N GLY A 50 -15.09 -1.02 -5.86
CA GLY A 50 -15.01 -2.16 -4.95
C GLY A 50 -13.84 -3.11 -5.19
N HIS A 51 -12.89 -2.77 -6.09
CA HIS A 51 -11.81 -3.70 -6.44
C HIS A 51 -10.42 -3.05 -6.54
N ARG A 52 -10.28 -1.74 -6.33
CA ARG A 52 -9.00 -1.04 -6.46
C ARG A 52 -8.90 0.18 -5.55
N ASP A 53 -7.67 0.59 -5.27
CA ASP A 53 -7.44 1.92 -4.72
C ASP A 53 -7.80 3.00 -5.74
N ALA A 54 -8.47 4.05 -5.28
CA ALA A 54 -8.75 5.23 -6.06
C ALA A 54 -8.70 6.46 -5.15
N VAL A 55 -7.91 7.44 -5.54
CA VAL A 55 -7.69 8.65 -4.76
C VAL A 55 -8.18 9.89 -5.49
N VAL A 56 -8.56 10.89 -4.70
CA VAL A 56 -9.03 12.18 -5.18
C VAL A 56 -8.15 13.27 -4.55
N PHE A 57 -7.30 13.88 -5.36
CA PHE A 57 -6.43 14.97 -4.93
C PHE A 57 -7.10 16.31 -5.25
N ARG A 58 -7.53 17.08 -4.24
CA ARG A 58 -8.15 18.39 -4.41
C ARG A 58 -9.25 18.41 -5.50
N GLY A 59 -10.07 17.36 -5.53
CA GLY A 59 -11.16 17.21 -6.51
C GLY A 59 -10.79 16.49 -7.81
N VAL A 60 -9.50 16.24 -8.06
CA VAL A 60 -9.03 15.48 -9.23
C VAL A 60 -8.95 14.01 -8.87
N ARG A 61 -9.82 13.18 -9.47
CA ARG A 61 -9.79 11.72 -9.29
C ARG A 61 -8.66 11.12 -10.11
N SER A 62 -7.93 10.20 -9.50
CA SER A 62 -6.89 9.42 -10.16
C SER A 62 -6.89 7.96 -9.71
N THR A 63 -6.62 7.07 -10.64
CA THR A 63 -6.38 5.64 -10.40
C THR A 63 -4.99 5.22 -10.88
N ALA A 64 -4.22 6.14 -11.45
CA ALA A 64 -2.94 5.89 -12.11
C ALA A 64 -1.75 6.63 -11.47
N ASP A 65 -1.97 7.34 -10.36
CA ASP A 65 -0.93 8.14 -9.71
C ASP A 65 -0.31 7.42 -8.52
N PHE A 66 -0.15 6.11 -8.65
CA PHE A 66 0.54 5.26 -7.70
C PHE A 66 1.93 4.90 -8.19
N TYR A 67 2.86 4.85 -7.24
CA TYR A 67 4.27 4.52 -7.49
C TYR A 67 4.77 3.54 -6.42
N LEU A 68 5.75 2.72 -6.80
CA LEU A 68 6.48 1.82 -5.94
C LEU A 68 7.97 2.09 -6.13
N ASP A 69 8.66 2.55 -5.07
CA ASP A 69 10.07 2.96 -5.11
C ASP A 69 10.39 3.93 -6.27
N GLY A 70 9.47 4.87 -6.53
CA GLY A 70 9.59 5.86 -7.60
C GLY A 70 9.28 5.36 -9.02
N MET A 71 8.95 4.09 -9.18
CA MET A 71 8.47 3.53 -10.44
C MET A 71 6.95 3.52 -10.48
N ARG A 72 6.37 3.78 -11.66
CA ARG A 72 4.92 3.80 -11.83
C ARG A 72 4.31 2.43 -11.62
N ASP A 73 3.24 2.42 -10.81
CA ASP A 73 2.39 1.26 -10.55
C ASP A 73 0.94 1.64 -10.85
N ASP A 74 0.56 1.59 -12.11
CA ASP A 74 -0.77 1.98 -12.61
C ASP A 74 -1.72 0.79 -12.80
N VAL A 75 -1.34 -0.39 -12.35
CA VAL A 75 -2.23 -1.55 -12.27
C VAL A 75 -3.32 -1.30 -11.22
N GLN A 76 -4.54 -1.71 -11.53
CA GLN A 76 -5.71 -1.45 -10.70
C GLN A 76 -5.96 -2.61 -9.72
N TYR A 77 -5.57 -2.43 -8.46
CA TYR A 77 -5.75 -3.39 -7.37
C TYR A 77 -5.72 -2.66 -6.01
N TYR A 78 -6.04 -3.36 -4.94
CA TYR A 78 -5.81 -2.86 -3.58
C TYR A 78 -4.40 -3.18 -3.12
N ARG A 79 -3.68 -2.15 -2.70
CA ARG A 79 -2.26 -2.23 -2.33
C ARG A 79 -2.12 -2.51 -0.84
N SER A 80 -1.40 -3.58 -0.52
CA SER A 80 -1.04 -3.91 0.86
C SER A 80 0.05 -2.97 1.38
N LEU A 81 0.14 -2.86 2.71
CA LEU A 81 1.07 -1.96 3.40
C LEU A 81 2.17 -2.71 4.19
N TYR A 82 2.11 -4.04 4.27
CA TYR A 82 2.94 -4.87 5.17
C TYR A 82 4.45 -4.77 4.90
N ASN A 83 4.84 -4.58 3.65
CA ASN A 83 6.23 -4.54 3.20
C ASN A 83 6.75 -3.12 2.96
N LEU A 84 6.07 -2.11 3.51
CA LEU A 84 6.43 -0.71 3.30
C LEU A 84 7.18 -0.13 4.47
N GLU A 85 8.25 0.60 4.18
CA GLU A 85 8.98 1.45 5.12
C GLU A 85 8.22 2.75 5.38
N GLN A 86 7.64 3.30 4.30
CA GLN A 86 6.83 4.51 4.36
C GLN A 86 5.95 4.68 3.13
N VAL A 87 4.94 5.52 3.27
CA VAL A 87 4.09 6.02 2.17
C VAL A 87 4.30 7.53 2.07
N GLU A 88 4.66 7.99 0.89
CA GLU A 88 4.89 9.41 0.57
C GLU A 88 3.74 9.93 -0.29
N ILE A 89 3.05 10.97 0.17
CA ILE A 89 1.95 11.60 -0.54
C ILE A 89 2.37 13.00 -0.96
N LEU A 90 2.64 13.18 -2.24
CA LEU A 90 3.05 14.44 -2.82
C LEU A 90 1.83 15.10 -3.47
N ARG A 91 1.47 16.29 -3.03
CA ARG A 91 0.29 17.03 -3.49
C ARG A 91 0.67 18.16 -4.42
N GLY A 92 -0.01 18.26 -5.53
CA GLY A 92 0.23 19.25 -6.58
C GLY A 92 0.73 18.63 -7.88
N PRO A 93 1.07 19.44 -8.89
CA PRO A 93 1.49 18.94 -10.19
C PRO A 93 2.88 18.30 -10.11
N ASN A 94 2.97 17.02 -10.45
CA ASN A 94 4.19 16.21 -10.39
C ASN A 94 4.62 15.68 -11.78
N ALA A 95 3.97 16.12 -12.86
CA ALA A 95 4.17 15.59 -14.19
C ALA A 95 5.62 15.76 -14.72
N LEU A 96 6.35 16.77 -14.24
CA LEU A 96 7.75 16.97 -14.61
C LEU A 96 8.66 15.82 -14.19
N LEU A 97 8.42 15.26 -12.99
CA LEU A 97 9.23 14.17 -12.44
C LEU A 97 8.69 12.80 -12.78
N PHE A 98 7.37 12.68 -12.90
CA PHE A 98 6.67 11.41 -12.99
C PHE A 98 6.00 11.16 -14.34
N GLY A 99 6.09 12.13 -15.27
CA GLY A 99 5.52 12.03 -16.61
C GLY A 99 4.00 12.15 -16.61
N ARG A 100 3.34 11.41 -17.48
CA ARG A 100 1.88 11.43 -17.65
C ARG A 100 1.17 11.05 -16.36
N GLY A 101 0.19 11.82 -15.92
CA GLY A 101 -0.49 11.71 -14.63
C GLY A 101 0.07 12.71 -13.61
N GLY A 102 -0.22 12.54 -12.34
CA GLY A 102 0.29 13.39 -11.26
C GLY A 102 -0.21 14.83 -11.29
N THR A 103 -1.36 15.09 -11.90
CA THR A 103 -1.91 16.46 -12.00
C THR A 103 -2.38 16.98 -10.63
N GLY A 104 -2.94 16.14 -9.80
CA GLY A 104 -3.40 16.47 -8.45
C GLY A 104 -2.40 16.11 -7.36
N GLY A 105 -1.61 15.08 -7.61
CA GLY A 105 -0.65 14.53 -6.68
C GLY A 105 -0.28 13.08 -7.04
N ILE A 106 0.61 12.50 -6.24
CA ILE A 106 1.01 11.09 -6.35
C ILE A 106 1.10 10.44 -4.98
N ILE A 107 0.98 9.12 -4.94
CA ILE A 107 1.29 8.28 -3.79
C ILE A 107 2.44 7.35 -4.16
N ASN A 108 3.58 7.52 -3.49
CA ASN A 108 4.74 6.66 -3.63
C ASN A 108 4.85 5.75 -2.41
N ARG A 109 4.90 4.45 -2.64
CA ARG A 109 5.17 3.43 -1.63
C ARG A 109 6.65 3.12 -1.65
N VAL A 110 7.29 3.17 -0.49
CA VAL A 110 8.71 2.85 -0.32
C VAL A 110 8.80 1.49 0.37
N THR A 111 9.42 0.52 -0.29
CA THR A 111 9.53 -0.84 0.25
C THR A 111 10.60 -0.95 1.30
N LYS A 112 10.40 -1.86 2.26
CA LYS A 112 11.39 -2.26 3.25
C LYS A 112 12.58 -2.93 2.55
N LYS A 113 13.79 -2.51 2.90
CA LYS A 113 15.03 -3.08 2.38
C LYS A 113 15.80 -3.79 3.49
N ALA A 114 16.59 -4.79 3.13
CA ALA A 114 17.46 -5.45 4.09
C ALA A 114 18.55 -4.51 4.60
N THR A 115 18.94 -4.64 5.87
CA THR A 115 19.96 -3.82 6.54
C THR A 115 21.14 -4.71 6.92
N VAL A 116 22.31 -4.41 6.36
CA VAL A 116 23.52 -5.19 6.60
C VAL A 116 24.03 -4.94 8.03
N GLY A 117 24.44 -6.00 8.69
CA GLY A 117 25.02 -5.94 10.03
C GLY A 117 23.99 -5.89 11.17
N GLU A 118 22.71 -5.92 10.87
CA GLU A 118 21.64 -5.86 11.87
C GLU A 118 20.80 -7.13 11.87
N VAL A 119 20.29 -7.49 13.06
CA VAL A 119 19.28 -8.55 13.24
C VAL A 119 18.15 -7.98 14.06
N PHE A 120 16.97 -7.95 13.48
CA PHE A 120 15.75 -7.51 14.14
C PHE A 120 14.53 -8.20 13.55
N GLY A 121 13.42 -8.12 14.25
CA GLY A 121 12.16 -8.65 13.71
C GLY A 121 10.97 -8.27 14.57
N SER A 122 9.81 -8.33 13.95
CA SER A 122 8.51 -8.15 14.60
C SER A 122 7.48 -9.10 14.02
N VAL A 123 6.49 -9.41 14.82
CA VAL A 123 5.26 -10.08 14.39
C VAL A 123 4.10 -9.28 14.96
N ASP A 124 3.22 -8.87 14.09
CA ASP A 124 2.00 -8.15 14.42
C ASP A 124 0.80 -9.06 14.14
N ALA A 125 -0.18 -9.07 15.04
CA ALA A 125 -1.43 -9.79 14.86
C ALA A 125 -2.59 -8.89 15.26
N GLY A 126 -3.62 -8.85 14.43
CA GLY A 126 -4.81 -8.04 14.64
C GLY A 126 -6.07 -8.87 14.50
N PHE A 127 -7.12 -8.38 15.16
CA PHE A 127 -8.44 -8.96 15.02
C PHE A 127 -9.45 -7.87 15.38
N ASP A 128 -10.57 -7.86 14.71
CA ASP A 128 -11.61 -6.86 14.94
C ASP A 128 -12.96 -7.46 15.32
N SER A 129 -13.91 -6.59 15.66
CA SER A 129 -15.24 -7.01 16.11
C SER A 129 -16.12 -7.60 14.98
N PHE A 130 -15.71 -7.52 13.74
CA PHE A 130 -16.40 -8.10 12.59
C PHE A 130 -15.88 -9.49 12.25
N GLY A 131 -14.83 -9.96 12.94
CA GLY A 131 -14.18 -11.24 12.70
C GLY A 131 -13.03 -11.20 11.70
N ALA A 132 -12.63 -10.02 11.24
CA ALA A 132 -11.42 -9.89 10.45
C ALA A 132 -10.18 -10.21 11.31
N PHE A 133 -9.24 -10.90 10.71
CA PHE A 133 -8.02 -11.35 11.39
C PHE A 133 -6.82 -11.09 10.47
N ASP A 134 -5.71 -10.62 11.03
CA ASP A 134 -4.48 -10.40 10.29
C ASP A 134 -3.24 -10.84 11.07
N VAL A 135 -2.24 -11.32 10.35
CA VAL A 135 -0.90 -11.56 10.86
C VAL A 135 0.10 -11.02 9.85
N ALA A 136 1.06 -10.24 10.32
CA ALA A 136 2.18 -9.76 9.54
C ALA A 136 3.50 -10.02 10.27
N GLY A 137 4.56 -10.27 9.52
CA GLY A 137 5.89 -10.45 10.06
C GLY A 137 6.94 -9.74 9.23
N ASP A 138 7.97 -9.27 9.94
CA ASP A 138 9.13 -8.60 9.38
C ASP A 138 10.37 -9.14 10.10
N TYR A 139 11.31 -9.72 9.37
CA TYR A 139 12.52 -10.25 9.95
C TYR A 139 13.72 -9.95 9.07
N ASN A 140 14.73 -9.27 9.64
CA ASN A 140 16.01 -8.95 9.03
C ASN A 140 17.13 -9.80 9.65
N MET A 141 17.92 -10.44 8.82
CA MET A 141 19.06 -11.23 9.26
C MET A 141 20.32 -10.89 8.46
N ALA A 142 21.44 -10.80 9.15
CA ALA A 142 22.73 -10.73 8.50
C ALA A 142 23.07 -12.10 7.88
N THR A 143 23.35 -12.14 6.58
CA THR A 143 23.76 -13.35 5.86
C THR A 143 25.27 -13.43 5.64
N GLY A 144 25.97 -12.37 6.00
CA GLY A 144 27.42 -12.23 5.92
C GLY A 144 27.86 -10.84 6.38
N ASN A 145 29.15 -10.55 6.29
CA ASN A 145 29.67 -9.23 6.67
C ASN A 145 29.18 -8.11 5.75
N ASN A 146 28.87 -8.44 4.49
CA ASN A 146 28.52 -7.49 3.45
C ASN A 146 27.12 -7.77 2.87
N SER A 147 26.31 -8.63 3.50
CA SER A 147 25.02 -9.00 2.98
C SER A 147 23.98 -9.22 4.09
N ALA A 148 22.73 -8.96 3.76
CA ALA A 148 21.60 -9.20 4.64
C ALA A 148 20.37 -9.63 3.82
N LEU A 149 19.51 -10.42 4.45
CA LEU A 149 18.22 -10.83 3.95
C LEU A 149 17.14 -10.29 4.89
N ARG A 150 16.12 -9.66 4.36
CA ARG A 150 14.90 -9.27 5.10
C ARG A 150 13.70 -9.96 4.47
N ILE A 151 12.84 -10.51 5.30
CA ILE A 151 11.64 -11.20 4.86
C ILE A 151 10.44 -10.52 5.49
N ASN A 152 9.52 -10.08 4.65
CA ASN A 152 8.21 -9.60 5.06
C ASN A 152 7.14 -10.56 4.59
N PHE A 153 6.15 -10.83 5.43
CA PHE A 153 4.98 -11.62 5.05
C PHE A 153 3.73 -11.08 5.73
N HIS A 154 2.59 -11.35 5.12
CA HIS A 154 1.31 -11.14 5.78
C HIS A 154 0.26 -12.13 5.26
N THR A 155 -0.75 -12.34 6.10
CA THR A 155 -2.02 -12.97 5.72
C THR A 155 -3.13 -12.31 6.50
N ASP A 156 -4.26 -12.09 5.85
CA ASP A 156 -5.45 -11.59 6.53
C ASP A 156 -6.74 -12.15 5.92
N ASP A 157 -7.71 -12.36 6.80
CA ASP A 157 -9.10 -12.58 6.43
C ASP A 157 -9.85 -11.26 6.55
N LEU A 158 -10.58 -10.89 5.49
CA LEU A 158 -11.30 -9.64 5.42
C LEU A 158 -12.75 -9.82 5.87
N ALA A 159 -13.18 -9.00 6.80
CA ALA A 159 -14.58 -8.84 7.18
C ALA A 159 -14.86 -7.37 7.50
N ASN A 160 -16.12 -6.97 7.46
CA ASN A 160 -16.57 -5.65 7.89
C ASN A 160 -18.07 -5.71 8.30
N HIS A 161 -18.71 -4.56 8.48
CA HIS A 161 -20.13 -4.47 8.85
C HIS A 161 -21.11 -4.98 7.78
N ARG A 162 -20.65 -5.30 6.59
CA ARG A 162 -21.45 -5.82 5.46
C ARG A 162 -21.47 -7.34 5.52
N ASP A 163 -22.65 -7.95 5.49
CA ASP A 163 -22.85 -9.40 5.70
C ASP A 163 -22.16 -10.27 4.62
N PHE A 164 -21.99 -9.74 3.40
CA PHE A 164 -21.39 -10.48 2.27
C PHE A 164 -19.95 -10.07 1.94
N TYR A 165 -19.34 -9.24 2.80
CA TYR A 165 -17.96 -8.85 2.57
C TYR A 165 -17.00 -9.89 3.16
N TYR A 166 -16.22 -10.49 2.29
CA TYR A 166 -15.18 -11.45 2.66
C TYR A 166 -13.98 -11.33 1.73
N GLY A 167 -12.87 -11.92 2.12
CA GLY A 167 -11.70 -12.05 1.28
C GLY A 167 -10.50 -12.56 2.06
N VAL A 168 -9.48 -12.98 1.32
CA VAL A 168 -8.20 -13.41 1.87
C VAL A 168 -7.09 -12.70 1.13
N ARG A 169 -6.09 -12.22 1.85
CA ARG A 169 -4.87 -11.67 1.28
C ARG A 169 -3.67 -12.42 1.84
N VAL A 170 -2.74 -12.77 0.95
CA VAL A 170 -1.46 -13.34 1.32
C VAL A 170 -0.37 -12.56 0.59
N GLY A 171 0.69 -12.22 1.29
CA GLY A 171 1.86 -11.56 0.72
C GLY A 171 3.16 -12.09 1.29
N PHE A 172 4.17 -12.17 0.43
CA PHE A 172 5.52 -12.59 0.79
C PHE A 172 6.54 -11.77 0.01
N ASN A 173 7.44 -11.08 0.71
CA ASN A 173 8.41 -10.19 0.10
C ASN A 173 9.81 -10.37 0.73
N PRO A 174 10.65 -11.26 0.19
CA PRO A 174 12.06 -11.32 0.52
C PRO A 174 12.84 -10.20 -0.19
N THR A 175 13.76 -9.56 0.53
CA THR A 175 14.71 -8.58 0.01
C THR A 175 16.12 -8.93 0.40
N LEU A 176 17.04 -8.87 -0.55
CA LEU A 176 18.46 -9.14 -0.34
C LEU A 176 19.26 -7.87 -0.64
N LYS A 177 20.12 -7.49 0.28
CA LYS A 177 21.12 -6.44 0.08
C LYS A 177 22.52 -7.03 0.08
N VAL A 178 23.34 -6.64 -0.89
CA VAL A 178 24.75 -7.01 -0.99
C VAL A 178 25.60 -5.76 -1.22
N LEU A 179 26.53 -5.50 -0.34
CA LEU A 179 27.58 -4.48 -0.52
C LEU A 179 28.68 -5.10 -1.38
N VAL A 180 28.61 -4.84 -2.69
CA VAL A 180 29.56 -5.42 -3.66
C VAL A 180 30.94 -4.76 -3.55
N SER A 181 30.97 -3.46 -3.29
CA SER A 181 32.17 -2.66 -3.02
C SER A 181 31.79 -1.43 -2.21
N ASP A 182 32.75 -0.61 -1.81
CA ASP A 182 32.52 0.66 -1.09
C ASP A 182 31.65 1.64 -1.88
N ALA A 183 31.60 1.50 -3.20
CA ALA A 183 30.83 2.39 -4.10
C ALA A 183 29.61 1.69 -4.74
N THR A 184 29.41 0.40 -4.49
CA THR A 184 28.36 -0.37 -5.20
C THR A 184 27.57 -1.22 -4.24
N THR A 185 26.26 -0.97 -4.19
CA THR A 185 25.29 -1.77 -3.45
C THR A 185 24.31 -2.41 -4.43
N LEU A 186 24.00 -3.66 -4.22
CA LEU A 186 22.94 -4.37 -4.95
C LEU A 186 21.79 -4.65 -4.00
N ASP A 187 20.61 -4.12 -4.32
CA ASP A 187 19.35 -4.44 -3.68
C ASP A 187 18.49 -5.28 -4.64
N LEU A 188 18.07 -6.46 -4.18
CA LEU A 188 17.17 -7.35 -4.89
C LEU A 188 15.90 -7.52 -4.05
N SER A 189 14.75 -7.40 -4.67
CA SER A 189 13.47 -7.64 -4.02
C SER A 189 12.59 -8.51 -4.92
N TYR A 190 11.89 -9.44 -4.30
CA TYR A 190 10.83 -10.20 -4.94
C TYR A 190 9.56 -10.06 -4.10
N GLU A 191 8.43 -9.79 -4.74
CA GLU A 191 7.13 -9.76 -4.09
C GLU A 191 6.21 -10.77 -4.77
N TYR A 192 5.56 -11.58 -3.94
CA TYR A 192 4.42 -12.39 -4.32
C TYR A 192 3.23 -11.95 -3.47
N ALA A 193 2.11 -11.64 -4.12
CA ALA A 193 0.88 -11.30 -3.44
C ALA A 193 -0.32 -11.94 -4.15
N ASP A 194 -1.16 -12.60 -3.39
CA ASP A 194 -2.43 -13.16 -3.83
C ASP A 194 -3.56 -12.57 -2.99
N HIS A 195 -4.49 -11.88 -3.63
CA HIS A 195 -5.61 -11.22 -2.99
C HIS A 195 -6.90 -11.69 -3.65
N GLU A 196 -7.73 -12.34 -2.88
CA GLU A 196 -9.10 -12.65 -3.27
C GLU A 196 -10.06 -11.87 -2.37
N ARG A 197 -11.05 -11.21 -2.95
CA ARG A 197 -12.09 -10.53 -2.18
C ARG A 197 -13.40 -10.44 -2.93
N PHE A 198 -14.47 -10.33 -2.17
CA PHE A 198 -15.77 -9.94 -2.69
C PHE A 198 -15.74 -8.50 -3.22
N ILE A 199 -16.41 -8.25 -4.36
CA ILE A 199 -16.50 -6.91 -4.95
C ILE A 199 -17.70 -6.18 -4.35
N ASP A 200 -17.49 -5.41 -3.29
CA ASP A 200 -18.52 -4.57 -2.72
C ASP A 200 -18.49 -3.17 -3.33
N ARG A 201 -19.50 -2.85 -4.11
CA ARG A 201 -19.66 -1.52 -4.72
C ARG A 201 -20.30 -0.47 -3.79
N GLY A 202 -20.62 -0.87 -2.56
CA GLY A 202 -21.19 -0.01 -1.54
C GLY A 202 -22.72 0.08 -1.56
N ILE A 203 -23.23 1.02 -0.78
CA ILE A 203 -24.65 1.25 -0.62
C ILE A 203 -25.12 2.24 -1.69
N PRO A 204 -26.19 1.92 -2.45
CA PRO A 204 -26.79 2.88 -3.37
C PRO A 204 -27.28 4.13 -2.65
N THR A 205 -27.30 5.23 -3.36
CA THR A 205 -27.84 6.50 -2.88
C THR A 205 -29.19 6.79 -3.54
N ALA A 206 -30.12 7.37 -2.78
CA ALA A 206 -31.36 7.97 -3.28
C ALA A 206 -31.39 9.41 -2.77
N ASP A 207 -31.71 10.36 -3.65
CA ASP A 207 -31.76 11.79 -3.33
C ASP A 207 -30.51 12.35 -2.64
N GLY A 208 -29.34 11.76 -2.94
CA GLY A 208 -28.05 12.17 -2.37
C GLY A 208 -27.72 11.54 -1.02
N GLU A 209 -28.62 10.76 -0.44
CA GLU A 209 -28.42 10.08 0.85
C GLU A 209 -28.24 8.57 0.66
N PRO A 210 -27.41 7.90 1.48
CA PRO A 210 -27.30 6.44 1.49
C PRO A 210 -28.63 5.81 1.87
N VAL A 211 -29.01 4.73 1.20
CA VAL A 211 -30.25 4.01 1.51
C VAL A 211 -29.98 2.99 2.62
N GLU A 212 -30.17 3.37 3.88
CA GLU A 212 -29.83 2.61 5.09
C GLU A 212 -30.35 1.16 5.08
N ARG A 213 -31.59 0.93 4.58
CA ARG A 213 -32.16 -0.43 4.50
C ARG A 213 -31.36 -1.40 3.66
N PHE A 214 -30.38 -0.92 2.86
CA PHE A 214 -29.53 -1.72 2.00
C PHE A 214 -28.11 -1.92 2.56
N GLU A 215 -27.88 -1.51 3.79
CA GLU A 215 -26.58 -1.68 4.44
C GLU A 215 -26.08 -3.15 4.41
N LYS A 216 -27.01 -4.10 4.56
CA LYS A 216 -26.75 -5.54 4.59
C LYS A 216 -27.07 -6.27 3.28
N ILE A 217 -27.39 -5.56 2.22
CA ILE A 217 -27.79 -6.14 0.94
C ILE A 217 -26.67 -5.96 -0.08
N VAL A 218 -26.41 -7.01 -0.84
CA VAL A 218 -25.53 -7.00 -2.01
C VAL A 218 -26.37 -6.77 -3.27
N PHE A 219 -25.90 -5.88 -4.14
CA PHE A 219 -26.47 -5.68 -5.47
C PHE A 219 -25.61 -6.42 -6.49
N GLY A 220 -25.98 -7.65 -6.80
CA GLY A 220 -25.27 -8.51 -7.72
C GLY A 220 -25.25 -9.96 -7.26
N ASP A 221 -24.31 -10.70 -7.77
CA ASP A 221 -24.06 -12.08 -7.41
C ASP A 221 -23.29 -12.14 -6.09
N GLU A 222 -23.75 -12.91 -5.11
CA GLU A 222 -23.11 -13.10 -3.81
C GLU A 222 -21.74 -13.77 -3.93
N ASP A 223 -21.51 -14.51 -5.02
CA ASP A 223 -20.23 -15.16 -5.32
C ASP A 223 -19.30 -14.30 -6.15
N GLN A 224 -19.64 -13.03 -6.42
CA GLN A 224 -18.81 -12.15 -7.21
C GLN A 224 -17.55 -11.74 -6.47
N LYS A 225 -16.44 -12.28 -6.89
CA LYS A 225 -15.11 -12.00 -6.32
C LYS A 225 -14.09 -11.63 -7.38
N LEU A 226 -13.09 -10.87 -6.95
CA LEU A 226 -11.90 -10.57 -7.72
C LEU A 226 -10.70 -11.25 -7.07
N GLN A 227 -9.93 -11.94 -7.88
CA GLN A 227 -8.59 -12.40 -7.52
C GLN A 227 -7.55 -11.55 -8.23
N THR A 228 -6.56 -11.08 -7.49
CA THR A 228 -5.40 -10.37 -8.01
C THR A 228 -4.15 -11.12 -7.59
N LEU A 229 -3.43 -11.64 -8.57
CA LEU A 229 -2.12 -12.26 -8.38
C LEU A 229 -1.04 -11.29 -8.87
N THR A 230 -0.11 -10.98 -8.01
CA THR A 230 1.00 -10.06 -8.32
C THR A 230 2.33 -10.74 -8.02
N ALA A 231 3.25 -10.68 -8.98
CA ALA A 231 4.63 -11.09 -8.78
C ALA A 231 5.55 -9.99 -9.35
N ASN A 232 6.34 -9.36 -8.50
CA ASN A 232 7.23 -8.27 -8.84
C ASN A 232 8.68 -8.63 -8.50
N ILE A 233 9.59 -8.31 -9.39
CA ILE A 233 11.04 -8.40 -9.16
C ILE A 233 11.62 -7.00 -9.33
N MET A 234 12.27 -6.51 -8.29
CA MET A 234 12.94 -5.22 -8.30
C MET A 234 14.42 -5.41 -7.96
N ARG A 235 15.26 -4.63 -8.64
CA ARG A 235 16.71 -4.53 -8.37
C ARG A 235 17.18 -3.10 -8.59
N ALA A 236 18.02 -2.64 -7.72
CA ALA A 236 18.63 -1.31 -7.77
C ALA A 236 20.11 -1.36 -7.36
#